data_246c54e6a13f3ebff4973424150ffe1b
#
_entry.id   246c54e6a13f3ebff4973424150ffe1b
#
_cell.length_a   1.000
_cell.length_b   1.000
_cell.length_c   1.000
_cell.angle_alpha   90.00
_cell.angle_beta   90.00
_cell.angle_gamma   90.00
#
_symmetry.space_group_name_H-M   'P 1'
#
loop_
_entity.id
_entity.type
_entity.pdbx_description
1 polymer ?
#
loop_
_entity_poly.entity_id
_entity_poly.type
_entity_poly.pdbx_seq_one_letter_code
_entity_poly.pdbx_strand_id
1 'polypeptide(L)'
;HTYSFRTGGFVQRQYLERTGEILRFCLLSEKTGICYCTWAWSHGVFSRMDYELFERYAVHAYLLSLVLSGLVLVAGSAYNGSRRWLSFGPLSFQPAEFAKAAVIVSASRTISRQKSRHHPGGMGMILKVMGQILPVAALVGTNNLSTAVIILGIGAVLVFVSDPRYLPFAGLGIAGAGFIAVFL
;
A
#
# COMPACT_ATOMS: atom_id res chain seq x y z
N HIS A 1 8.23 -13.58 -63.03
CA HIS A 1 7.29 -14.39 -62.20
C HIS A 1 7.69 -14.53 -60.71
N THR A 2 8.68 -13.77 -60.20
CA THR A 2 9.21 -13.93 -58.84
C THR A 2 8.78 -12.83 -57.84
N TYR A 3 7.96 -11.87 -58.26
CA TYR A 3 7.54 -10.73 -57.39
C TYR A 3 6.24 -10.93 -56.62
N SER A 4 5.43 -11.95 -56.97
CA SER A 4 4.08 -12.15 -56.40
C SER A 4 4.06 -12.92 -55.06
N PHE A 5 5.12 -13.65 -54.73
CA PHE A 5 5.14 -14.47 -53.48
C PHE A 5 5.63 -13.74 -52.22
N ARG A 6 6.33 -12.61 -52.39
CA ARG A 6 6.86 -11.84 -51.20
C ARG A 6 5.83 -10.91 -50.58
N THR A 7 4.88 -10.39 -51.37
CA THR A 7 3.85 -9.46 -50.89
C THR A 7 2.76 -10.15 -50.06
N GLY A 8 2.40 -11.40 -50.36
CA GLY A 8 1.42 -12.17 -49.60
C GLY A 8 1.85 -12.45 -48.15
N GLY A 9 3.12 -12.80 -47.97
CA GLY A 9 3.65 -13.08 -46.65
C GLY A 9 3.76 -11.85 -45.73
N PHE A 10 4.01 -10.66 -46.30
CA PHE A 10 4.08 -9.41 -45.56
C PHE A 10 2.70 -8.94 -45.10
N VAL A 11 1.71 -9.00 -45.97
CA VAL A 11 0.32 -8.65 -45.64
C VAL A 11 -0.25 -9.62 -44.61
N GLN A 12 0.07 -10.90 -44.69
CA GLN A 12 -0.40 -11.92 -43.76
C GLN A 12 0.24 -11.73 -42.34
N ARG A 13 1.52 -11.35 -42.27
CA ARG A 13 2.17 -10.99 -40.98
C ARG A 13 1.53 -9.75 -40.36
N GLN A 14 1.29 -8.70 -41.11
CA GLN A 14 0.62 -7.50 -40.57
C GLN A 14 -0.80 -7.80 -40.12
N TYR A 15 -1.52 -8.70 -40.77
CA TYR A 15 -2.86 -9.12 -40.29
C TYR A 15 -2.80 -9.88 -38.99
N LEU A 16 -1.83 -10.79 -38.82
CA LEU A 16 -1.62 -11.54 -37.58
C LEU A 16 -1.18 -10.65 -36.41
N GLU A 17 -0.30 -9.68 -36.67
CA GLU A 17 0.13 -8.71 -35.65
C GLU A 17 -1.03 -7.82 -35.18
N ARG A 18 -1.83 -7.27 -36.11
CA ARG A 18 -3.04 -6.50 -35.79
C ARG A 18 -4.08 -7.30 -35.03
N THR A 19 -4.32 -8.52 -35.43
CA THR A 19 -5.27 -9.39 -34.72
C THR A 19 -4.78 -9.72 -33.33
N GLY A 20 -3.49 -9.92 -33.14
CA GLY A 20 -2.87 -10.12 -31.84
C GLY A 20 -2.96 -8.89 -30.92
N GLU A 21 -2.80 -7.68 -31.47
CA GLU A 21 -2.97 -6.43 -30.72
C GLU A 21 -4.43 -6.19 -30.30
N ILE A 22 -5.38 -6.44 -31.20
CA ILE A 22 -6.82 -6.31 -30.90
C ILE A 22 -7.23 -7.30 -29.81
N LEU A 23 -6.78 -8.56 -29.92
CA LEU A 23 -7.04 -9.58 -28.89
C LEU A 23 -6.44 -9.18 -27.52
N ARG A 24 -5.20 -8.67 -27.52
CA ARG A 24 -4.58 -8.14 -26.29
C ARG A 24 -5.35 -6.96 -25.72
N PHE A 25 -5.80 -6.04 -26.57
CA PHE A 25 -6.61 -4.90 -26.15
C PHE A 25 -7.96 -5.33 -25.57
N CYS A 26 -8.66 -6.29 -26.20
CA CYS A 26 -9.91 -6.84 -25.68
C CYS A 26 -9.70 -7.55 -24.33
N LEU A 27 -8.67 -8.38 -24.20
CA LEU A 27 -8.34 -9.06 -22.95
C LEU A 27 -7.94 -8.09 -21.83
N LEU A 28 -7.22 -7.02 -22.17
CA LEU A 28 -6.87 -5.97 -21.20
C LEU A 28 -8.12 -5.17 -20.81
N SER A 29 -9.01 -4.86 -21.75
CA SER A 29 -10.26 -4.16 -21.49
C SER A 29 -11.20 -4.97 -20.60
N GLU A 30 -11.31 -6.27 -20.81
CA GLU A 30 -12.13 -7.16 -19.99
C GLU A 30 -11.56 -7.26 -18.55
N LYS A 31 -10.26 -7.48 -18.40
CA LYS A 31 -9.60 -7.50 -17.10
C LYS A 31 -9.71 -6.15 -16.39
N THR A 32 -9.60 -5.05 -17.11
CA THR A 32 -9.75 -3.71 -16.56
C THR A 32 -11.18 -3.48 -16.09
N GLY A 33 -12.18 -3.90 -16.88
CA GLY A 33 -13.59 -3.82 -16.49
C GLY A 33 -13.91 -4.60 -15.22
N ILE A 34 -13.39 -5.83 -15.09
CA ILE A 34 -13.54 -6.64 -13.87
C ILE A 34 -12.87 -5.94 -12.67
N CYS A 35 -11.68 -5.36 -12.84
CA CYS A 35 -11.00 -4.61 -11.80
C CYS A 35 -11.81 -3.39 -11.35
N TYR A 36 -12.42 -2.63 -12.25
CA TYR A 36 -13.27 -1.51 -11.90
C TYR A 36 -14.55 -1.95 -11.17
N CYS A 37 -15.18 -3.01 -11.60
CA CYS A 37 -16.37 -3.55 -10.93
C CYS A 37 -16.05 -4.05 -9.52
N THR A 38 -14.95 -4.79 -9.34
CA THR A 38 -14.51 -5.26 -8.02
C THR A 38 -14.10 -4.10 -7.11
N TRP A 39 -13.44 -3.06 -7.65
CA TRP A 39 -13.09 -1.86 -6.89
C TRP A 39 -14.35 -1.08 -6.46
N ALA A 40 -15.29 -0.84 -7.37
CA ALA A 40 -16.53 -0.13 -7.07
C ALA A 40 -17.38 -0.90 -6.06
N TRP A 41 -17.46 -2.24 -6.20
CA TRP A 41 -18.17 -3.09 -5.25
C TRP A 41 -17.54 -3.08 -3.87
N SER A 42 -16.21 -3.24 -3.78
CA SER A 42 -15.50 -3.17 -2.50
C SER A 42 -15.65 -1.81 -1.84
N HIS A 43 -15.55 -0.72 -2.60
CA HIS A 43 -15.79 0.63 -2.09
C HIS A 43 -17.21 0.80 -1.56
N GLY A 44 -18.22 0.27 -2.25
CA GLY A 44 -19.62 0.29 -1.81
C GLY A 44 -19.86 -0.51 -0.53
N VAL A 45 -19.16 -1.64 -0.34
CA VAL A 45 -19.21 -2.43 0.90
C VAL A 45 -18.54 -1.67 2.04
N PHE A 46 -17.31 -1.19 1.84
CA PHE A 46 -16.57 -0.48 2.89
C PHE A 46 -17.26 0.83 3.32
N SER A 47 -17.93 1.54 2.41
CA SER A 47 -18.65 2.79 2.74
C SER A 47 -19.90 2.57 3.59
N ARG A 48 -20.44 1.35 3.63
CA ARG A 48 -21.61 0.97 4.43
C ARG A 48 -21.26 0.29 5.76
N MET A 49 -19.96 0.00 5.97
CA MET A 49 -19.51 -0.62 7.22
C MET A 49 -19.47 0.43 8.34
N ASP A 50 -19.97 0.05 9.51
CA ASP A 50 -19.91 0.89 10.70
C ASP A 50 -18.46 1.11 11.14
N TYR A 51 -18.12 2.36 11.46
CA TYR A 51 -16.76 2.73 11.91
C TYR A 51 -16.35 2.00 13.20
N GLU A 52 -17.32 1.56 14.01
CA GLU A 52 -17.07 0.80 15.24
C GLU A 52 -16.38 -0.54 14.98
N LEU A 53 -16.69 -1.17 13.84
CA LEU A 53 -16.00 -2.40 13.41
C LEU A 53 -14.51 -2.12 13.17
N PHE A 54 -14.20 -1.05 12.47
CA PHE A 54 -12.81 -0.65 12.24
C PHE A 54 -12.09 -0.32 13.55
N GLU A 55 -12.76 0.35 14.48
CA GLU A 55 -12.19 0.63 15.79
C GLU A 55 -11.92 -0.64 16.58
N ARG A 56 -12.85 -1.59 16.57
CA ARG A 56 -12.72 -2.86 17.30
C ARG A 56 -11.55 -3.70 16.78
N TYR A 57 -11.43 -3.81 15.46
CA TYR A 57 -10.42 -4.66 14.82
C TYR A 57 -9.08 -3.96 14.52
N ALA A 58 -8.97 -2.66 14.77
CA ALA A 58 -7.77 -1.88 14.46
C ALA A 58 -6.47 -2.48 15.03
N VAL A 59 -6.49 -2.94 16.28
CA VAL A 59 -5.29 -3.52 16.92
C VAL A 59 -4.94 -4.86 16.31
N HIS A 60 -5.94 -5.69 16.01
CA HIS A 60 -5.72 -6.99 15.38
C HIS A 60 -5.16 -6.83 13.96
N ALA A 61 -5.72 -5.89 13.19
CA ALA A 61 -5.23 -5.56 11.85
C ALA A 61 -3.78 -5.05 11.90
N TYR A 62 -3.46 -4.22 12.89
CA TYR A 62 -2.10 -3.72 13.10
C TYR A 62 -1.12 -4.84 13.43
N LEU A 63 -1.44 -5.70 14.39
CA LEU A 63 -0.61 -6.86 14.75
C LEU A 63 -0.43 -7.82 13.56
N LEU A 64 -1.52 -8.08 12.85
CA LEU A 64 -1.47 -8.90 11.63
C LEU A 64 -0.55 -8.28 10.58
N SER A 65 -0.60 -6.97 10.41
CA SER A 65 0.29 -6.27 9.45
C SER A 65 1.76 -6.40 9.81
N LEU A 66 2.11 -6.34 11.11
CA LEU A 66 3.46 -6.57 11.59
C LEU A 66 3.93 -8.00 11.31
N VAL A 67 3.09 -8.98 11.61
CA VAL A 67 3.40 -10.40 11.37
C VAL A 67 3.58 -10.67 9.88
N LEU A 68 2.67 -10.18 9.02
CA LEU A 68 2.75 -10.36 7.58
C LEU A 68 3.97 -9.64 6.97
N SER A 69 4.30 -8.43 7.47
CA SER A 69 5.49 -7.70 7.03
C SER A 69 6.78 -8.40 7.45
N GLY A 70 6.81 -8.99 8.64
CA GLY A 70 7.91 -9.83 9.10
C GLY A 70 8.02 -11.15 8.32
N LEU A 71 6.87 -11.78 8.03
CA LEU A 71 6.83 -13.04 7.27
C LEU A 71 7.38 -12.87 5.85
N VAL A 72 7.11 -11.75 5.20
CA VAL A 72 7.61 -11.49 3.84
C VAL A 72 9.13 -11.39 3.79
N LEU A 73 9.80 -11.00 4.88
CA LEU A 73 11.27 -10.97 4.96
C LEU A 73 11.87 -12.38 4.86
N VAL A 74 11.17 -13.36 5.44
CA VAL A 74 11.65 -14.75 5.52
C VAL A 74 11.13 -15.58 4.34
N ALA A 75 9.82 -15.50 4.06
CA ALA A 75 9.11 -16.36 3.11
C ALA A 75 8.69 -15.67 1.81
N GLY A 76 9.05 -14.39 1.62
CA GLY A 76 8.67 -13.64 0.42
C GLY A 76 9.37 -14.15 -0.84
N SER A 77 8.63 -14.20 -1.95
CA SER A 77 9.18 -14.46 -3.28
C SER A 77 10.02 -13.28 -3.74
N ALA A 78 11.26 -13.56 -4.15
CA ALA A 78 12.15 -12.55 -4.71
C ALA A 78 11.71 -12.23 -6.15
N TYR A 79 11.22 -11.03 -6.37
CA TYR A 79 10.95 -10.48 -7.68
C TYR A 79 11.81 -9.23 -7.88
N ASN A 80 12.62 -9.19 -8.92
CA ASN A 80 13.59 -8.11 -9.18
C ASN A 80 14.50 -7.78 -7.98
N GLY A 81 15.02 -8.80 -7.28
CA GLY A 81 15.99 -8.63 -6.19
C GLY A 81 15.41 -8.22 -4.85
N SER A 82 14.09 -7.99 -4.73
CA SER A 82 13.45 -7.67 -3.45
C SER A 82 12.25 -8.57 -3.15
N ARG A 83 12.13 -8.97 -1.88
CA ARG A 83 11.05 -9.84 -1.41
C ARG A 83 9.87 -8.97 -0.97
N ARG A 84 8.91 -8.74 -1.87
CA ARG A 84 7.75 -7.85 -1.61
C ARG A 84 6.41 -8.57 -1.65
N TRP A 85 6.37 -9.77 -2.22
CA TRP A 85 5.16 -10.50 -2.50
C TRP A 85 5.12 -11.83 -1.77
N LEU A 86 3.98 -12.16 -1.21
CA LEU A 86 3.64 -13.50 -0.76
C LEU A 86 2.80 -14.16 -1.85
N SER A 87 3.32 -15.24 -2.42
CA SER A 87 2.64 -16.00 -3.47
C SER A 87 1.98 -17.23 -2.86
N PHE A 88 0.66 -17.32 -2.97
CA PHE A 88 -0.14 -18.48 -2.57
C PHE A 88 -0.79 -19.09 -3.82
N GLY A 89 -0.02 -19.87 -4.58
CA GLY A 89 -0.48 -20.41 -5.86
C GLY A 89 -0.72 -19.31 -6.90
N PRO A 90 -1.95 -19.20 -7.46
CA PRO A 90 -2.27 -18.19 -8.46
C PRO A 90 -2.50 -16.79 -7.87
N LEU A 91 -2.60 -16.68 -6.55
CA LEU A 91 -2.82 -15.41 -5.85
C LEU A 91 -1.50 -14.88 -5.31
N SER A 92 -1.21 -13.62 -5.62
CA SER A 92 -0.08 -12.87 -5.05
C SER A 92 -0.62 -11.72 -4.20
N PHE A 93 -0.11 -11.61 -2.97
CA PHE A 93 -0.49 -10.60 -2.01
C PHE A 93 0.73 -9.81 -1.57
N GLN A 94 0.59 -8.47 -1.50
CA GLN A 94 1.65 -7.59 -1.02
C GLN A 94 1.32 -7.11 0.40
N PRO A 95 1.98 -7.61 1.45
CA PRO A 95 1.70 -7.23 2.84
C PRO A 95 1.81 -5.74 3.12
N ALA A 96 2.69 -5.03 2.42
CA ALA A 96 2.88 -3.60 2.58
C ALA A 96 1.63 -2.77 2.22
N GLU A 97 0.79 -3.23 1.29
CA GLU A 97 -0.49 -2.57 0.97
C GLU A 97 -1.48 -2.70 2.13
N PHE A 98 -1.56 -3.88 2.72
CA PHE A 98 -2.38 -4.11 3.92
C PHE A 98 -1.85 -3.31 5.12
N ALA A 99 -0.53 -3.22 5.28
CA ALA A 99 0.10 -2.47 6.35
C ALA A 99 -0.25 -0.98 6.32
N LYS A 100 -0.34 -0.35 5.14
CA LYS A 100 -0.79 1.04 5.00
C LYS A 100 -2.19 1.24 5.57
N ALA A 101 -3.14 0.39 5.19
CA ALA A 101 -4.51 0.46 5.69
C ALA A 101 -4.58 0.22 7.20
N ALA A 102 -3.87 -0.80 7.70
CA ALA A 102 -3.83 -1.14 9.12
C ALA A 102 -3.25 0.00 9.98
N VAL A 103 -2.21 0.67 9.49
CA VAL A 103 -1.61 1.84 10.16
C VAL A 103 -2.60 3.01 10.22
N ILE A 104 -3.30 3.31 9.11
CA ILE A 104 -4.31 4.39 9.08
C ILE A 104 -5.38 4.12 10.14
N VAL A 105 -5.96 2.94 10.16
CA VAL A 105 -7.05 2.59 11.08
C VAL A 105 -6.56 2.58 12.53
N SER A 106 -5.40 2.00 12.81
CA SER A 106 -4.83 1.93 14.16
C SER A 106 -4.44 3.31 14.72
N ALA A 107 -3.78 4.14 13.90
CA ALA A 107 -3.39 5.49 14.29
C ALA A 107 -4.62 6.37 14.52
N SER A 108 -5.61 6.34 13.62
CA SER A 108 -6.88 7.08 13.76
C SER A 108 -7.63 6.71 15.03
N ARG A 109 -7.69 5.41 15.38
CA ARG A 109 -8.26 4.94 16.65
C ARG A 109 -7.52 5.52 17.86
N THR A 110 -6.19 5.52 17.83
CA THR A 110 -5.36 6.04 18.93
C THR A 110 -5.59 7.52 19.12
N ILE A 111 -5.66 8.28 18.04
CA ILE A 111 -5.95 9.72 18.02
C ILE A 111 -7.35 9.99 18.59
N SER A 112 -8.37 9.30 18.09
CA SER A 112 -9.77 9.46 18.49
C SER A 112 -9.94 9.20 20.00
N ARG A 113 -9.41 8.10 20.50
CA ARG A 113 -9.47 7.75 21.93
C ARG A 113 -8.72 8.74 22.85
N GLN A 114 -7.63 9.29 22.37
CA GLN A 114 -6.86 10.27 23.13
C GLN A 114 -7.60 11.61 23.21
N LYS A 115 -8.23 12.02 22.10
CA LYS A 115 -9.03 13.25 22.02
C LYS A 115 -10.30 13.16 22.90
N SER A 116 -10.94 11.97 22.92
CA SER A 116 -12.13 11.72 23.77
C SER A 116 -11.84 11.75 25.27
N ARG A 117 -10.60 11.50 25.71
CA ARG A 117 -10.20 11.49 27.11
C ARG A 117 -9.83 12.85 27.69
N HIS A 118 -10.23 13.95 27.07
CA HIS A 118 -9.93 15.33 27.52
C HIS A 118 -8.44 15.65 27.71
N HIS A 119 -7.55 14.86 27.13
CA HIS A 119 -6.16 15.24 27.07
C HIS A 119 -5.94 16.00 25.76
N PRO A 120 -5.72 17.35 25.83
CA PRO A 120 -5.42 18.10 24.63
C PRO A 120 -4.20 17.47 23.96
N GLY A 121 -4.26 17.34 22.64
CA GLY A 121 -3.19 16.79 21.84
C GLY A 121 -1.85 17.30 22.29
N GLY A 122 -0.98 16.41 22.70
CA GLY A 122 0.31 16.73 23.25
C GLY A 122 1.34 15.72 22.76
N MET A 123 2.60 15.94 23.14
CA MET A 123 3.72 15.05 22.80
C MET A 123 3.41 13.56 23.05
N GLY A 124 2.63 13.25 24.10
CA GLY A 124 2.22 11.87 24.41
C GLY A 124 1.34 11.21 23.34
N MET A 125 0.47 11.95 22.65
CA MET A 125 -0.31 11.43 21.53
C MET A 125 0.60 11.14 20.34
N ILE A 126 1.46 12.06 20.01
CA ILE A 126 2.42 11.95 18.91
C ILE A 126 3.33 10.74 19.12
N LEU A 127 3.87 10.58 20.34
CA LEU A 127 4.73 9.44 20.69
C LEU A 127 4.01 8.10 20.49
N LYS A 128 2.74 8.01 20.90
CA LYS A 128 1.95 6.78 20.72
C LYS A 128 1.68 6.47 19.26
N VAL A 129 1.32 7.48 18.46
CA VAL A 129 1.09 7.33 17.03
C VAL A 129 2.39 6.95 16.32
N MET A 130 3.49 7.63 16.63
CA MET A 130 4.81 7.29 16.09
C MET A 130 5.27 5.90 16.50
N GLY A 131 5.04 5.50 17.75
CA GLY A 131 5.35 4.16 18.23
C GLY A 131 4.62 3.04 17.50
N GLN A 132 3.49 3.35 16.84
CA GLN A 132 2.78 2.42 15.95
C GLN A 132 3.30 2.47 14.51
N ILE A 133 3.66 3.64 14.00
CA ILE A 133 4.07 3.84 12.62
C ILE A 133 5.50 3.37 12.37
N LEU A 134 6.43 3.71 13.27
CA LEU A 134 7.85 3.41 13.10
C LEU A 134 8.18 1.92 12.95
N PRO A 135 7.63 0.99 13.76
CA PRO A 135 7.92 -0.43 13.60
C PRO A 135 7.48 -0.98 12.24
N VAL A 136 6.29 -0.56 11.77
CA VAL A 136 5.79 -0.98 10.45
C VAL A 136 6.63 -0.39 9.34
N ALA A 137 6.96 0.91 9.42
CA ALA A 137 7.80 1.58 8.42
C ALA A 137 9.21 0.97 8.38
N ALA A 138 9.79 0.62 9.52
CA ALA A 138 11.09 -0.04 9.58
C ALA A 138 11.06 -1.43 8.93
N LEU A 139 10.07 -2.28 9.28
CA LEU A 139 9.92 -3.61 8.67
C LEU A 139 9.69 -3.55 7.16
N VAL A 140 8.83 -2.64 6.70
CA VAL A 140 8.57 -2.48 5.27
C VAL A 140 9.78 -1.87 4.56
N GLY A 141 10.49 -0.95 5.22
CA GLY A 141 11.63 -0.21 4.68
C GLY A 141 12.81 -1.10 4.27
N THR A 142 13.02 -2.22 4.97
CA THR A 142 14.08 -3.19 4.63
C THR A 142 13.96 -3.73 3.20
N ASN A 143 12.74 -3.83 2.66
CA ASN A 143 12.49 -4.36 1.31
C ASN A 143 11.85 -3.36 0.35
N ASN A 144 11.24 -2.30 0.86
CA ASN A 144 10.51 -1.33 0.06
C ASN A 144 10.54 0.07 0.69
N LEU A 145 11.63 0.78 0.46
CA LEU A 145 11.85 2.13 0.99
C LEU A 145 10.74 3.10 0.56
N SER A 146 10.30 3.03 -0.71
CA SER A 146 9.23 3.92 -1.21
C SER A 146 7.94 3.76 -0.42
N THR A 147 7.53 2.53 -0.11
CA THR A 147 6.33 2.28 0.69
C THR A 147 6.52 2.68 2.15
N ALA A 148 7.71 2.51 2.71
CA ALA A 148 8.02 2.98 4.06
C ALA A 148 7.90 4.51 4.17
N VAL A 149 8.40 5.25 3.19
CA VAL A 149 8.26 6.72 3.12
C VAL A 149 6.78 7.12 3.03
N ILE A 150 5.97 6.40 2.26
CA ILE A 150 4.53 6.64 2.19
C ILE A 150 3.86 6.41 3.55
N ILE A 151 4.22 5.35 4.27
CA ILE A 151 3.69 5.05 5.62
C ILE A 151 4.06 6.17 6.60
N LEU A 152 5.29 6.66 6.57
CA LEU A 152 5.71 7.81 7.38
C LEU A 152 4.95 9.08 7.00
N GLY A 153 4.75 9.34 5.70
CA GLY A 153 3.94 10.45 5.21
C GLY A 153 2.49 10.40 5.68
N ILE A 154 1.86 9.23 5.64
CA ILE A 154 0.52 9.00 6.19
C ILE A 154 0.50 9.36 7.68
N GLY A 155 1.50 8.92 8.44
CA GLY A 155 1.62 9.24 9.86
C GLY A 155 1.76 10.74 10.12
N ALA A 156 2.57 11.42 9.34
CA ALA A 156 2.74 12.86 9.43
C ALA A 156 1.42 13.60 9.18
N VAL A 157 0.69 13.23 8.13
CA VAL A 157 -0.62 13.83 7.82
C VAL A 157 -1.64 13.58 8.93
N LEU A 158 -1.73 12.36 9.47
CA LEU A 158 -2.65 12.03 10.56
C LEU A 158 -2.36 12.85 11.82
N VAL A 159 -1.10 13.01 12.18
CA VAL A 159 -0.70 13.85 13.31
C VAL A 159 -1.02 15.31 13.04
N PHE A 160 -0.75 15.82 11.83
CA PHE A 160 -1.03 17.20 11.45
C PHE A 160 -2.52 17.55 11.54
N VAL A 161 -3.37 16.69 11.01
CA VAL A 161 -4.83 16.89 11.07
C VAL A 161 -5.35 16.85 12.50
N SER A 162 -4.66 16.08 13.37
CA SER A 162 -5.11 15.91 14.76
C SER A 162 -4.70 17.07 15.68
N ASP A 163 -3.50 17.58 15.51
CA ASP A 163 -2.94 18.67 16.32
C ASP A 163 -2.00 19.53 15.44
N PRO A 164 -2.49 20.64 14.86
CA PRO A 164 -1.73 21.46 13.92
C PRO A 164 -0.67 22.35 14.61
N ARG A 165 0.12 21.79 15.52
CA ARG A 165 1.26 22.49 16.14
C ARG A 165 2.51 22.21 15.32
N TYR A 166 3.25 23.26 14.94
CA TYR A 166 4.40 23.14 14.04
C TYR A 166 5.61 22.44 14.68
N LEU A 167 5.80 22.53 16.00
CA LEU A 167 6.96 21.96 16.69
C LEU A 167 7.11 20.43 16.52
N PRO A 168 6.05 19.60 16.65
CA PRO A 168 6.18 18.16 16.44
C PRO A 168 6.56 17.77 15.02
N PHE A 169 6.22 18.63 14.03
CA PHE A 169 6.54 18.36 12.61
C PHE A 169 8.03 18.54 12.32
N ALA A 170 8.70 19.47 12.97
CA ALA A 170 10.16 19.59 12.88
C ALA A 170 10.83 18.29 13.36
N GLY A 171 10.37 17.73 14.49
CA GLY A 171 10.84 16.44 14.99
C GLY A 171 10.55 15.26 14.03
N LEU A 172 9.36 15.25 13.43
CA LEU A 172 8.99 14.22 12.43
C LEU A 172 9.82 14.32 11.17
N GLY A 173 10.09 15.54 10.69
CA GLY A 173 10.96 15.80 9.55
C GLY A 173 12.38 15.30 9.78
N ILE A 174 12.94 15.57 10.96
CA ILE A 174 14.27 15.10 11.36
C ILE A 174 14.30 13.56 11.47
N ALA A 175 13.29 12.95 12.10
CA ALA A 175 13.18 11.49 12.22
C ALA A 175 13.01 10.82 10.85
N GLY A 176 12.22 11.41 9.96
CA GLY A 176 12.02 10.92 8.60
C GLY A 176 13.30 11.04 7.77
N ALA A 177 14.01 12.15 7.86
CA ALA A 177 15.29 12.35 7.18
C ALA A 177 16.35 11.36 7.71
N GLY A 178 16.42 11.15 9.04
CA GLY A 178 17.29 10.15 9.63
C GLY A 178 16.96 8.72 9.19
N PHE A 179 15.67 8.39 9.11
CA PHE A 179 15.23 7.09 8.59
C PHE A 179 15.68 6.88 7.14
N ILE A 180 15.48 7.88 6.29
CA ILE A 180 15.90 7.81 4.88
C ILE A 180 17.43 7.66 4.79
N ALA A 181 18.20 8.39 5.59
CA ALA A 181 19.66 8.33 5.60
C ALA A 181 20.21 6.96 6.03
N VAL A 182 19.50 6.23 6.88
CA VAL A 182 19.88 4.86 7.32
C VAL A 182 19.64 3.83 6.20
N PHE A 183 18.65 4.07 5.32
CA PHE A 183 18.25 3.12 4.26
C PHE A 183 18.78 3.50 2.86
N LEU A 184 19.43 4.63 2.69
CA LEU A 184 20.07 5.10 1.46
C LEU A 184 21.58 4.83 1.50
#